data_33727cc7b820824b50322850c83a8135
#
_entry.id   33727cc7b820824b50322850c83a8135
#
_cell.length_a   1.000
_cell.length_b   1.000
_cell.length_c   1.000
_cell.angle_alpha   90.00
_cell.angle_beta   90.00
_cell.angle_gamma   90.00
#
_symmetry.space_group_name_H-M   'P 1'
#
loop_
_entity.id
_entity.type
_entity.pdbx_description
1 polymer ?
#
loop_
_entity_poly.entity_id
_entity_poly.type
_entity_poly.pdbx_seq_one_letter_code
_entity_poly.pdbx_strand_id
1 'polypeptide(L)'
;MKILVRAFVALSLCSIGFAQLPEAVGLQGSAEQASALIKKNNIDAAPRSPQADPGCSFLFTSGANNTFLSYCLTTNGNVTQLITPAGHFQIVNPVEGYGFCDGFTGTEYFDYAFEDSLNWGPTTSSSPSATSKKFVRTTSDGLWTLTQTITQQAATSSVKVAMTLKNNTADNRPVLLVRYADVDVDGVLANNFDGTLNSAMAWNNFFSGAHPFGLVLQNVGTPPFPDFNGFAQTIPGIVHPCNPFANVSRTVEVGVDGSLVMNYQGTIPKKAAKTFTISYKGL
;
A
#
# COMPACT_ATOMS: atom_id res chain seq x y z
N MET A 1 68.33 -0.66 -23.58
CA MET A 1 67.88 0.28 -22.53
C MET A 1 66.40 0.47 -22.72
N LYS A 2 65.57 -0.32 -21.99
CA LYS A 2 64.08 -0.24 -22.10
C LYS A 2 63.56 0.54 -20.89
N ILE A 3 62.97 1.67 -21.15
CA ILE A 3 62.34 2.53 -20.14
C ILE A 3 60.90 2.03 -19.96
N LEU A 4 60.58 1.48 -18.78
CA LEU A 4 59.23 1.12 -18.37
C LEU A 4 58.55 2.38 -17.77
N VAL A 5 57.58 2.92 -18.46
CA VAL A 5 56.67 3.94 -17.91
C VAL A 5 55.56 3.26 -17.15
N ARG A 6 55.57 3.37 -15.83
CA ARG A 6 54.44 2.95 -14.98
C ARG A 6 53.43 4.11 -14.92
N ALA A 7 52.26 3.90 -15.53
CA ALA A 7 51.13 4.78 -15.35
C ALA A 7 50.46 4.46 -14.02
N PHE A 8 50.46 5.38 -13.07
CA PHE A 8 49.67 5.35 -11.87
C PHE A 8 48.25 5.81 -12.22
N VAL A 9 47.30 4.91 -12.20
CA VAL A 9 45.87 5.24 -12.22
C VAL A 9 45.46 5.55 -10.78
N ALA A 10 45.30 6.84 -10.47
CA ALA A 10 44.68 7.24 -9.21
C ALA A 10 43.17 6.98 -9.29
N LEU A 11 42.71 5.91 -8.61
CA LEU A 11 41.27 5.73 -8.32
C LEU A 11 40.89 6.81 -7.30
N SER A 12 40.22 7.86 -7.77
CA SER A 12 39.50 8.78 -6.91
C SER A 12 38.26 8.05 -6.35
N LEU A 13 38.37 7.56 -5.13
CA LEU A 13 37.23 7.11 -4.36
C LEU A 13 36.37 8.33 -4.05
N CYS A 14 35.35 8.56 -4.86
CA CYS A 14 34.28 9.48 -4.54
C CYS A 14 33.52 8.87 -3.37
N SER A 15 33.88 9.21 -2.13
CA SER A 15 33.10 8.94 -0.94
C SER A 15 31.80 9.72 -1.09
N ILE A 16 30.73 9.03 -1.49
CA ILE A 16 29.38 9.54 -1.38
C ILE A 16 29.11 9.63 0.13
N GLY A 17 29.36 10.81 0.68
CA GLY A 17 28.95 11.13 2.04
C GLY A 17 27.45 10.99 2.10
N PHE A 18 26.97 9.97 2.80
CA PHE A 18 25.58 9.95 3.27
C PHE A 18 25.45 11.16 4.19
N ALA A 19 24.90 12.25 3.66
CA ALA A 19 24.51 13.38 4.51
C ALA A 19 23.56 12.80 5.55
N GLN A 20 23.96 12.88 6.83
CA GLN A 20 23.05 12.59 7.94
C GLN A 20 21.81 13.45 7.74
N LEU A 21 20.68 12.78 7.60
CA LEU A 21 19.38 13.41 7.51
C LEU A 21 19.18 14.30 8.75
N PRO A 22 18.95 15.63 8.65
CA PRO A 22 18.65 16.43 9.82
C PRO A 22 17.46 15.85 10.55
N GLU A 23 17.49 15.78 11.86
CA GLU A 23 16.35 15.37 12.69
C GLU A 23 15.13 16.16 12.22
N ALA A 24 14.11 15.43 11.78
CA ALA A 24 12.86 16.04 11.42
C ALA A 24 12.31 16.76 12.65
N VAL A 25 12.18 18.08 12.57
CA VAL A 25 11.41 18.85 13.54
C VAL A 25 9.95 18.51 13.26
N GLY A 26 9.58 17.26 13.58
CA GLY A 26 8.21 16.78 13.46
C GLY A 26 7.36 17.53 14.47
N LEU A 27 6.22 18.01 14.04
CA LEU A 27 5.15 18.36 14.95
C LEU A 27 4.88 17.12 15.84
N GLN A 28 5.19 17.23 17.13
CA GLN A 28 4.95 16.14 18.09
C GLN A 28 3.44 15.99 18.27
N GLY A 29 2.78 15.32 17.36
CA GLY A 29 1.39 14.90 17.52
C GLY A 29 1.32 13.78 18.56
N SER A 30 0.48 13.91 19.57
CA SER A 30 0.15 12.80 20.45
C SER A 30 -0.70 11.76 19.72
N ALA A 31 -0.72 10.51 20.21
CA ALA A 31 -1.61 9.47 19.70
C ALA A 31 -3.10 9.92 19.71
N GLU A 32 -3.46 10.75 20.69
CA GLU A 32 -4.80 11.35 20.81
C GLU A 32 -5.09 12.35 19.69
N GLN A 33 -4.12 13.19 19.33
CA GLN A 33 -4.23 14.13 18.21
C GLN A 33 -4.35 13.40 16.87
N ALA A 34 -3.54 12.35 16.66
CA ALA A 34 -3.65 11.49 15.50
C ALA A 34 -5.05 10.83 15.43
N SER A 35 -5.53 10.29 16.54
CA SER A 35 -6.87 9.69 16.64
C SER A 35 -8.00 10.69 16.34
N ALA A 36 -7.86 11.92 16.83
CA ALA A 36 -8.84 12.97 16.58
C ALA A 36 -8.89 13.39 15.10
N LEU A 37 -7.72 13.52 14.46
CA LEU A 37 -7.60 13.84 13.03
C LEU A 37 -8.17 12.72 12.15
N ILE A 38 -7.83 11.45 12.48
CA ILE A 38 -8.39 10.28 11.79
C ILE A 38 -9.91 10.27 11.87
N LYS A 39 -10.47 10.46 13.06
CA LYS A 39 -11.93 10.52 13.24
C LYS A 39 -12.57 11.65 12.48
N LYS A 40 -11.98 12.85 12.52
CA LYS A 40 -12.50 14.04 11.81
C LYS A 40 -12.56 13.80 10.30
N ASN A 41 -11.49 13.31 9.71
CA ASN A 41 -11.41 13.12 8.25
C ASN A 41 -12.32 11.99 7.75
N ASN A 42 -12.63 11.00 8.60
CA ASN A 42 -13.55 9.91 8.24
C ASN A 42 -15.04 10.32 8.28
N ILE A 43 -15.40 11.38 9.01
CA ILE A 43 -16.81 11.77 9.18
C ILE A 43 -17.36 12.42 7.90
N ASP A 44 -16.51 13.06 7.11
CA ASP A 44 -16.93 13.86 5.95
C ASP A 44 -16.97 13.06 4.63
N ALA A 45 -16.47 11.81 4.62
CA ALA A 45 -16.43 10.97 3.43
C ALA A 45 -17.71 10.12 3.32
N ALA A 46 -18.57 10.47 2.40
CA ALA A 46 -19.75 9.64 2.10
C ALA A 46 -19.36 8.47 1.19
N PRO A 47 -19.76 7.22 1.51
CA PRO A 47 -19.50 6.07 0.64
C PRO A 47 -20.21 6.22 -0.72
N ARG A 48 -19.54 5.81 -1.78
CA ARG A 48 -20.09 5.81 -3.15
C ARG A 48 -21.05 4.65 -3.39
N SER A 49 -20.96 3.62 -2.59
CA SER A 49 -21.83 2.45 -2.67
C SER A 49 -22.28 1.99 -1.28
N PRO A 50 -23.40 1.23 -1.18
CA PRO A 50 -23.88 0.71 0.10
C PRO A 50 -22.92 -0.23 0.83
N GLN A 51 -21.95 -0.82 0.13
CA GLN A 51 -20.95 -1.72 0.70
C GLN A 51 -19.62 -1.02 1.01
N ALA A 52 -19.42 0.19 0.52
CA ALA A 52 -18.21 0.96 0.83
C ALA A 52 -18.19 1.38 2.30
N ASP A 53 -17.03 1.35 2.92
CA ASP A 53 -16.80 1.72 4.32
C ASP A 53 -15.55 2.59 4.45
N PRO A 54 -15.65 3.90 4.29
CA PRO A 54 -14.53 4.82 4.48
C PRO A 54 -14.22 5.10 5.96
N GLY A 55 -14.99 4.51 6.87
CA GLY A 55 -14.90 4.79 8.30
C GLY A 55 -13.68 4.16 8.99
N CYS A 56 -13.35 4.68 10.17
CA CYS A 56 -12.33 4.13 11.07
C CYS A 56 -13.00 3.19 12.08
N SER A 57 -12.91 1.90 11.85
CA SER A 57 -13.47 0.89 12.75
C SER A 57 -12.44 0.33 13.72
N PHE A 58 -11.15 0.28 13.32
CA PHE A 58 -10.07 -0.25 14.16
C PHE A 58 -8.84 0.64 14.03
N LEU A 59 -8.46 1.28 15.15
CA LEU A 59 -7.29 2.14 15.24
C LEU A 59 -6.11 1.39 15.86
N PHE A 60 -4.94 1.47 15.22
CA PHE A 60 -3.67 0.96 15.72
C PHE A 60 -2.68 2.10 15.87
N THR A 61 -1.96 2.14 17.00
CA THR A 61 -0.96 3.17 17.27
C THR A 61 0.22 2.56 18.00
N SER A 62 1.43 2.96 17.62
CA SER A 62 2.68 2.58 18.31
C SER A 62 3.78 3.60 18.06
N GLY A 63 4.87 3.49 18.86
CA GLY A 63 6.04 4.32 18.71
C GLY A 63 5.81 5.79 19.11
N ALA A 64 6.83 6.61 18.86
CA ALA A 64 6.84 8.05 19.07
C ALA A 64 7.80 8.72 18.09
N ASN A 65 7.62 10.00 17.82
CA ASN A 65 8.48 10.77 16.93
C ASN A 65 8.71 10.07 15.57
N ASN A 66 9.95 9.78 15.22
CA ASN A 66 10.32 9.15 13.95
C ASN A 66 9.91 7.67 13.84
N THR A 67 9.56 7.02 14.96
CA THR A 67 9.05 5.64 15.00
C THR A 67 7.53 5.59 15.17
N PHE A 68 6.87 6.75 15.19
CA PHE A 68 5.42 6.81 15.32
C PHE A 68 4.75 6.16 14.12
N LEU A 69 3.77 5.32 14.42
CA LEU A 69 2.88 4.72 13.43
C LEU A 69 1.46 4.74 13.98
N SER A 70 0.56 5.34 13.24
CA SER A 70 -0.88 5.23 13.49
C SER A 70 -1.61 4.97 12.19
N TYR A 71 -2.54 4.03 12.20
CA TYR A 71 -3.36 3.76 11.03
C TYR A 71 -4.74 3.25 11.42
N CYS A 72 -5.67 3.47 10.53
CA CYS A 72 -7.06 3.07 10.70
C CYS A 72 -7.47 2.00 9.71
N LEU A 73 -8.25 1.01 10.18
CA LEU A 73 -8.86 0.00 9.33
C LEU A 73 -10.37 0.16 9.31
N THR A 74 -10.96 0.00 8.12
CA THR A 74 -12.41 -0.16 7.96
C THR A 74 -12.89 -1.53 8.42
N THR A 75 -14.19 -1.74 8.46
CA THR A 75 -14.81 -3.08 8.68
C THR A 75 -14.46 -4.07 7.58
N ASN A 76 -14.08 -3.59 6.39
CA ASN A 76 -13.75 -4.41 5.22
C ASN A 76 -12.24 -4.66 5.06
N GLY A 77 -11.40 -4.06 5.91
CA GLY A 77 -9.95 -4.28 5.89
C GLY A 77 -9.19 -3.36 4.93
N ASN A 78 -9.69 -2.15 4.68
CA ASN A 78 -8.96 -1.07 4.01
C ASN A 78 -8.14 -0.29 5.05
N VAL A 79 -7.01 0.28 4.64
CA VAL A 79 -6.17 1.16 5.44
C VAL A 79 -6.51 2.60 5.06
N THR A 80 -7.49 3.19 5.70
CA THR A 80 -8.06 4.49 5.29
C THR A 80 -7.26 5.69 5.71
N GLN A 81 -6.37 5.54 6.67
CA GLN A 81 -5.41 6.58 7.05
C GLN A 81 -4.15 5.96 7.61
N LEU A 82 -3.02 6.56 7.28
CA LEU A 82 -1.73 6.15 7.78
C LEU A 82 -0.89 7.38 8.11
N ILE A 83 -0.41 7.44 9.34
CA ILE A 83 0.41 8.54 9.86
C ILE A 83 1.75 7.94 10.30
N THR A 84 2.83 8.35 9.68
CA THR A 84 4.21 7.98 10.03
C THR A 84 5.21 8.84 9.24
N PRO A 85 6.21 9.47 9.88
CA PRO A 85 6.39 9.62 11.31
C PRO A 85 5.32 10.50 11.97
N ALA A 86 5.49 10.86 13.25
CA ALA A 86 4.53 11.68 13.96
C ALA A 86 4.23 13.00 13.24
N GLY A 87 2.94 13.28 13.04
CA GLY A 87 2.46 14.50 12.38
C GLY A 87 2.45 14.46 10.85
N HIS A 88 2.95 13.38 10.21
CA HIS A 88 2.96 13.25 8.75
C HIS A 88 1.98 12.19 8.26
N PHE A 89 1.00 12.64 7.49
CA PHE A 89 -0.03 11.79 6.90
C PHE A 89 0.46 11.26 5.55
N GLN A 90 0.41 9.95 5.38
CA GLN A 90 0.81 9.28 4.15
C GLN A 90 -0.40 8.87 3.31
N ILE A 91 -1.48 8.46 3.97
CA ILE A 91 -2.79 8.22 3.39
C ILE A 91 -3.76 9.12 4.15
N VAL A 92 -4.33 10.10 3.48
CA VAL A 92 -5.27 11.08 4.05
C VAL A 92 -6.69 10.77 3.63
N ASN A 93 -6.88 10.45 2.36
CA ASN A 93 -8.18 10.12 1.80
C ASN A 93 -8.50 8.64 2.04
N PRO A 94 -9.78 8.32 2.29
CA PRO A 94 -10.19 6.93 2.50
C PRO A 94 -10.26 6.13 1.17
N VAL A 95 -9.34 6.36 0.23
CA VAL A 95 -9.28 5.67 -1.05
C VAL A 95 -8.07 4.76 -1.05
N GLU A 96 -8.22 3.66 -0.35
CA GLU A 96 -7.23 2.58 -0.25
C GLU A 96 -7.96 1.25 -0.22
N GLY A 97 -7.36 0.24 -0.79
CA GLY A 97 -7.93 -1.10 -0.69
C GLY A 97 -7.37 -2.10 -1.65
N TYR A 98 -8.21 -3.03 -1.99
CA TYR A 98 -7.86 -4.25 -2.71
C TYR A 98 -8.87 -4.56 -3.79
N GLY A 99 -8.42 -5.29 -4.79
CA GLY A 99 -9.29 -5.85 -5.80
C GLY A 99 -8.62 -6.99 -6.54
N PHE A 100 -9.40 -7.75 -7.28
CA PHE A 100 -8.89 -8.73 -8.22
C PHE A 100 -9.84 -8.91 -9.39
N CYS A 101 -9.26 -9.34 -10.51
CA CYS A 101 -9.99 -9.81 -11.69
C CYS A 101 -9.99 -11.32 -11.69
N ASP A 102 -11.16 -11.94 -11.85
CA ASP A 102 -11.26 -13.32 -12.29
C ASP A 102 -11.07 -13.36 -13.81
N GLY A 103 -9.88 -13.69 -14.27
CA GLY A 103 -9.55 -13.70 -15.70
C GLY A 103 -10.29 -14.78 -16.51
N PHE A 104 -11.01 -15.70 -15.83
CA PHE A 104 -11.84 -16.67 -16.52
C PHE A 104 -13.20 -16.08 -16.92
N THR A 105 -13.77 -15.22 -16.10
CA THR A 105 -15.08 -14.58 -16.34
C THR A 105 -14.96 -13.13 -16.77
N GLY A 106 -13.82 -12.47 -16.54
CA GLY A 106 -13.65 -11.03 -16.69
C GLY A 106 -14.38 -10.22 -15.61
N THR A 107 -14.72 -10.85 -14.47
CA THR A 107 -15.43 -10.18 -13.39
C THR A 107 -14.43 -9.48 -12.47
N GLU A 108 -14.72 -8.24 -12.15
CA GLU A 108 -13.96 -7.44 -11.19
C GLU A 108 -14.60 -7.53 -9.80
N TYR A 109 -13.75 -7.70 -8.79
CA TYR A 109 -14.11 -7.62 -7.38
C TYR A 109 -13.14 -6.66 -6.72
N PHE A 110 -13.61 -5.52 -6.24
CA PHE A 110 -12.77 -4.54 -5.56
C PHE A 110 -13.51 -3.86 -4.41
N ASP A 111 -12.73 -3.40 -3.44
CA ASP A 111 -13.16 -2.54 -2.35
C ASP A 111 -12.01 -1.55 -2.05
N TYR A 112 -12.22 -0.29 -2.41
CA TYR A 112 -11.30 0.81 -2.19
C TYR A 112 -11.80 1.76 -1.10
N ALA A 113 -12.47 1.19 -0.10
CA ALA A 113 -13.12 1.88 1.01
C ALA A 113 -14.25 2.82 0.55
N PHE A 114 -13.93 3.81 -0.24
CA PHE A 114 -14.88 4.79 -0.75
C PHE A 114 -15.72 4.27 -1.94
N GLU A 115 -15.21 3.28 -2.65
CA GLU A 115 -15.86 2.66 -3.81
C GLU A 115 -15.73 1.15 -3.78
N ASP A 116 -16.85 0.44 -3.92
CA ASP A 116 -16.96 -1.01 -3.85
C ASP A 116 -17.67 -1.53 -5.10
N SER A 117 -17.20 -2.66 -5.65
CA SER A 117 -17.78 -3.29 -6.83
C SER A 117 -19.16 -3.91 -6.61
N LEU A 118 -19.66 -3.93 -5.37
CA LEU A 118 -20.92 -4.55 -4.94
C LEU A 118 -20.97 -6.08 -5.12
N ASN A 119 -19.87 -6.71 -5.45
CA ASN A 119 -19.76 -8.15 -5.71
C ASN A 119 -19.25 -8.94 -4.49
N TRP A 120 -19.26 -8.32 -3.32
CA TRP A 120 -18.82 -8.95 -2.07
C TRP A 120 -19.97 -9.33 -1.17
N GLY A 121 -19.83 -10.45 -0.50
CA GLY A 121 -20.63 -10.76 0.66
C GLY A 121 -20.16 -10.02 1.93
N PRO A 122 -20.83 -10.23 3.07
CA PRO A 122 -20.47 -9.58 4.33
C PRO A 122 -19.09 -9.96 4.82
N THR A 123 -18.41 -9.02 5.46
CA THR A 123 -17.10 -9.24 6.08
C THR A 123 -17.26 -9.86 7.47
N THR A 124 -16.42 -10.83 7.77
CA THR A 124 -16.18 -11.28 9.15
C THR A 124 -14.79 -10.88 9.60
N SER A 125 -14.64 -10.46 10.86
CA SER A 125 -13.34 -10.04 11.39
C SER A 125 -13.02 -10.69 12.72
N SER A 126 -11.72 -10.84 13.01
CA SER A 126 -11.17 -11.32 14.27
C SER A 126 -9.86 -10.62 14.59
N SER A 127 -9.40 -10.68 15.84
CA SER A 127 -8.13 -10.12 16.27
C SER A 127 -7.20 -11.26 16.70
N PRO A 128 -6.34 -11.77 15.79
CA PRO A 128 -5.39 -12.83 16.11
C PRO A 128 -4.39 -12.43 17.20
N SER A 129 -4.07 -11.13 17.31
CA SER A 129 -3.24 -10.54 18.37
C SER A 129 -3.65 -9.08 18.60
N ALA A 130 -3.02 -8.44 19.61
CA ALA A 130 -3.22 -7.02 19.90
C ALA A 130 -2.73 -6.10 18.75
N THR A 131 -1.81 -6.60 17.90
CA THR A 131 -1.20 -5.86 16.80
C THR A 131 -1.68 -6.32 15.43
N SER A 132 -2.68 -7.19 15.35
CA SER A 132 -3.17 -7.68 14.07
C SER A 132 -4.69 -7.83 14.02
N LYS A 133 -5.24 -7.59 12.83
CA LYS A 133 -6.66 -7.78 12.49
C LYS A 133 -6.76 -8.67 11.27
N LYS A 134 -7.67 -9.63 11.33
CA LYS A 134 -7.98 -10.54 10.23
C LYS A 134 -9.39 -10.25 9.73
N PHE A 135 -9.54 -10.17 8.42
CA PHE A 135 -10.82 -10.00 7.71
C PHE A 135 -11.00 -11.13 6.73
N VAL A 136 -12.22 -11.64 6.63
CA VAL A 136 -12.59 -12.67 5.65
C VAL A 136 -13.83 -12.22 4.91
N ARG A 137 -13.76 -12.17 3.59
CA ARG A 137 -14.89 -11.89 2.69
C ARG A 137 -14.98 -12.98 1.62
N THR A 138 -16.18 -13.39 1.31
CA THR A 138 -16.44 -14.23 0.14
C THR A 138 -17.20 -13.39 -0.88
N THR A 139 -16.89 -13.56 -2.16
CA THR A 139 -17.64 -12.89 -3.23
C THR A 139 -19.10 -13.32 -3.21
N SER A 140 -20.02 -12.46 -3.64
CA SER A 140 -21.46 -12.72 -3.58
C SER A 140 -21.89 -13.95 -4.39
N ASP A 141 -21.12 -14.28 -5.44
CA ASP A 141 -21.29 -15.50 -6.25
C ASP A 141 -20.65 -16.76 -5.63
N GLY A 142 -19.93 -16.61 -4.50
CA GLY A 142 -19.26 -17.69 -3.79
C GLY A 142 -18.01 -18.25 -4.47
N LEU A 143 -17.58 -17.69 -5.61
CA LEU A 143 -16.47 -18.24 -6.39
C LEU A 143 -15.11 -18.03 -5.73
N TRP A 144 -14.97 -16.98 -4.89
CA TRP A 144 -13.72 -16.62 -4.25
C TRP A 144 -13.89 -16.29 -2.76
N THR A 145 -12.84 -16.53 -2.00
CA THR A 145 -12.73 -16.05 -0.61
C THR A 145 -11.40 -15.33 -0.45
N LEU A 146 -11.46 -14.08 -0.02
CA LEU A 146 -10.30 -13.28 0.36
C LEU A 146 -10.16 -13.27 1.88
N THR A 147 -8.99 -13.63 2.37
CA THR A 147 -8.59 -13.46 3.77
C THR A 147 -7.46 -12.44 3.82
N GLN A 148 -7.66 -11.36 4.55
CA GLN A 148 -6.63 -10.36 4.81
C GLN A 148 -6.19 -10.42 6.27
N THR A 149 -4.89 -10.45 6.52
CA THR A 149 -4.32 -10.25 7.86
C THR A 149 -3.45 -9.02 7.83
N ILE A 150 -3.88 -7.99 8.55
CA ILE A 150 -3.20 -6.71 8.64
C ILE A 150 -2.51 -6.62 9.98
N THR A 151 -1.20 -6.39 9.97
CA THR A 151 -0.35 -6.47 11.16
C THR A 151 0.51 -5.24 11.30
N GLN A 152 0.49 -4.62 12.48
CA GLN A 152 1.37 -3.55 12.86
C GLN A 152 2.80 -4.07 13.06
N GLN A 153 3.76 -3.45 12.38
CA GLN A 153 5.19 -3.75 12.48
C GLN A 153 5.89 -2.59 13.20
N ALA A 154 5.80 -2.57 14.53
CA ALA A 154 6.31 -1.46 15.34
C ALA A 154 7.81 -1.19 15.14
N ALA A 155 8.62 -2.26 14.96
CA ALA A 155 10.07 -2.13 14.78
C ALA A 155 10.48 -1.40 13.48
N THR A 156 9.62 -1.38 12.48
CA THR A 156 9.87 -0.78 11.16
C THR A 156 8.88 0.34 10.83
N SER A 157 8.03 0.72 11.77
CA SER A 157 6.96 1.72 11.58
C SER A 157 6.17 1.47 10.28
N SER A 158 5.76 0.22 10.09
CA SER A 158 5.09 -0.20 8.85
C SER A 158 3.85 -1.06 9.12
N VAL A 159 2.98 -1.13 8.12
CA VAL A 159 1.77 -1.96 8.12
C VAL A 159 1.95 -3.08 7.11
N LYS A 160 1.97 -4.32 7.60
CA LYS A 160 2.03 -5.52 6.75
C LYS A 160 0.63 -6.01 6.45
N VAL A 161 0.32 -6.26 5.18
CA VAL A 161 -0.95 -6.80 4.71
C VAL A 161 -0.69 -8.11 3.97
N ALA A 162 -1.10 -9.22 4.57
CA ALA A 162 -1.09 -10.53 3.92
C ALA A 162 -2.49 -10.83 3.38
N MET A 163 -2.61 -10.97 2.05
CA MET A 163 -3.85 -11.25 1.33
C MET A 163 -3.80 -12.69 0.80
N THR A 164 -4.68 -13.54 1.31
CA THR A 164 -4.83 -14.92 0.83
C THR A 164 -6.10 -15.03 0.02
N LEU A 165 -5.96 -15.19 -1.30
CA LEU A 165 -7.08 -15.39 -2.21
C LEU A 165 -7.26 -16.89 -2.47
N LYS A 166 -8.45 -17.40 -2.16
CA LYS A 166 -8.83 -18.80 -2.35
C LYS A 166 -9.81 -18.93 -3.51
N ASN A 167 -9.48 -19.80 -4.43
CA ASN A 167 -10.35 -20.24 -5.51
C ASN A 167 -11.31 -21.33 -4.97
N ASN A 168 -12.60 -21.04 -4.90
CA ASN A 168 -13.62 -21.98 -4.43
C ASN A 168 -14.20 -22.84 -5.54
N THR A 169 -13.76 -22.66 -6.80
CA THR A 169 -14.29 -23.36 -7.97
C THR A 169 -13.63 -24.72 -8.23
N ALA A 170 -14.16 -25.46 -9.18
CA ALA A 170 -13.57 -26.72 -9.65
C ALA A 170 -12.53 -26.54 -10.75
N ASP A 171 -12.29 -25.30 -11.20
CA ASP A 171 -11.40 -24.96 -12.31
C ASP A 171 -10.18 -24.17 -11.85
N ASN A 172 -9.06 -24.31 -12.57
CA ASN A 172 -7.94 -23.40 -12.42
C ASN A 172 -8.33 -22.03 -12.99
N ARG A 173 -8.07 -20.93 -12.26
CA ARG A 173 -8.48 -19.59 -12.68
C ARG A 173 -7.32 -18.63 -12.72
N PRO A 174 -7.09 -17.96 -13.85
CA PRO A 174 -6.16 -16.84 -13.91
C PRO A 174 -6.73 -15.67 -13.10
N VAL A 175 -5.86 -14.95 -12.40
CA VAL A 175 -6.23 -13.78 -11.62
C VAL A 175 -5.22 -12.66 -11.80
N LEU A 176 -5.72 -11.43 -11.74
CA LEU A 176 -4.94 -10.22 -11.49
C LEU A 176 -5.39 -9.69 -10.14
N LEU A 177 -4.49 -9.58 -9.16
CA LEU A 177 -4.79 -9.06 -7.84
C LEU A 177 -4.07 -7.73 -7.65
N VAL A 178 -4.75 -6.75 -7.09
CA VAL A 178 -4.21 -5.42 -6.85
C VAL A 178 -4.35 -5.03 -5.38
N ARG A 179 -3.37 -4.28 -4.90
CA ARG A 179 -3.49 -3.40 -3.74
C ARG A 179 -3.22 -1.97 -4.22
N TYR A 180 -4.06 -1.07 -3.77
CA TYR A 180 -4.13 0.30 -4.28
C TYR A 180 -4.18 1.28 -3.11
N ALA A 181 -3.50 2.42 -3.25
CA ALA A 181 -3.61 3.53 -2.31
C ALA A 181 -3.51 4.86 -3.07
N ASP A 182 -4.52 5.69 -2.91
CA ASP A 182 -4.46 7.08 -3.28
C ASP A 182 -3.62 7.83 -2.23
N VAL A 183 -2.58 8.54 -2.68
CA VAL A 183 -1.57 9.08 -1.78
C VAL A 183 -1.51 10.58 -1.90
N ASP A 184 -2.03 11.23 -0.86
CA ASP A 184 -1.96 12.67 -0.66
C ASP A 184 -1.08 12.97 0.56
N VAL A 185 0.24 12.92 0.39
CA VAL A 185 1.17 13.14 1.50
C VAL A 185 0.90 14.49 2.15
N ASP A 186 0.59 14.48 3.45
CA ASP A 186 0.22 15.66 4.25
C ASP A 186 -0.96 16.47 3.67
N GLY A 187 -1.85 15.81 2.94
CA GLY A 187 -3.02 16.42 2.32
C GLY A 187 -2.70 17.22 1.06
N VAL A 188 -1.54 17.02 0.46
CA VAL A 188 -1.14 17.67 -0.80
C VAL A 188 -1.45 16.75 -1.96
N LEU A 189 -2.27 17.19 -2.91
CA LEU A 189 -2.65 16.42 -4.09
C LEU A 189 -1.47 16.21 -5.06
N ALA A 190 -0.59 17.20 -5.20
CA ALA A 190 0.55 17.16 -6.12
C ALA A 190 1.77 16.51 -5.46
N ASN A 191 1.95 15.22 -5.65
CA ASN A 191 3.07 14.44 -5.13
C ASN A 191 4.04 14.04 -6.25
N ASN A 192 5.20 13.52 -5.87
CA ASN A 192 6.12 12.88 -6.80
C ASN A 192 5.98 11.36 -6.64
N PHE A 193 6.16 10.64 -7.72
CA PHE A 193 5.99 9.18 -7.76
C PHE A 193 7.18 8.50 -8.43
N ASP A 194 7.50 7.29 -7.99
CA ASP A 194 8.41 6.37 -8.66
C ASP A 194 7.97 4.93 -8.43
N GLY A 195 8.23 4.05 -9.40
CA GLY A 195 7.84 2.66 -9.35
C GLY A 195 8.92 1.70 -9.82
N THR A 196 9.05 0.58 -9.11
CA THR A 196 9.93 -0.54 -9.44
C THR A 196 9.12 -1.84 -9.56
N LEU A 197 9.77 -2.93 -9.93
CA LEU A 197 9.11 -4.25 -9.97
C LEU A 197 8.60 -4.73 -8.60
N ASN A 198 9.14 -4.21 -7.49
CA ASN A 198 8.82 -4.68 -6.15
C ASN A 198 8.30 -3.59 -5.19
N SER A 199 8.32 -2.34 -5.62
CA SER A 199 7.85 -1.23 -4.80
C SER A 199 7.39 -0.06 -5.65
N ALA A 200 6.44 0.70 -5.12
CA ALA A 200 6.11 2.03 -5.59
C ALA A 200 6.20 3.01 -4.42
N MET A 201 6.58 4.24 -4.69
CA MET A 201 6.70 5.28 -3.68
C MET A 201 6.08 6.58 -4.15
N ALA A 202 5.51 7.31 -3.21
CA ALA A 202 5.06 8.67 -3.39
C ALA A 202 5.68 9.55 -2.31
N TRP A 203 6.07 10.78 -2.65
CA TRP A 203 6.66 11.71 -1.69
C TRP A 203 6.32 13.16 -2.03
N ASN A 204 6.33 13.99 -0.99
CA ASN A 204 6.10 15.40 -1.12
C ASN A 204 7.37 16.20 -0.80
N ASN A 205 7.79 17.07 -1.73
CA ASN A 205 8.92 17.97 -1.56
C ASN A 205 8.52 19.36 -1.06
N PHE A 206 7.27 19.56 -0.66
CA PHE A 206 6.74 20.90 -0.36
C PHE A 206 7.43 21.60 0.81
N PHE A 207 7.99 20.84 1.73
CA PHE A 207 8.78 21.40 2.83
C PHE A 207 10.23 21.57 2.40
N SER A 208 10.53 22.73 1.87
CA SER A 208 11.84 23.11 1.34
C SER A 208 12.98 22.83 2.31
N GLY A 209 13.93 22.03 1.90
CA GLY A 209 15.26 21.90 2.47
C GLY A 209 15.51 20.72 3.41
N ALA A 210 14.53 19.93 3.75
CA ALA A 210 14.68 18.71 4.53
C ALA A 210 14.01 17.54 3.78
N HIS A 211 14.17 16.36 4.25
CA HIS A 211 13.81 15.10 3.65
C HIS A 211 12.35 15.04 3.17
N PRO A 212 12.09 14.44 2.02
CA PRO A 212 10.74 14.18 1.59
C PRO A 212 10.07 13.21 2.58
N PHE A 213 8.88 13.53 3.03
CA PHE A 213 7.99 12.56 3.62
C PHE A 213 7.23 11.85 2.52
N GLY A 214 6.91 10.59 2.74
CA GLY A 214 6.26 9.83 1.70
C GLY A 214 5.87 8.42 2.14
N LEU A 215 5.22 7.72 1.23
CA LEU A 215 4.76 6.36 1.39
C LEU A 215 5.48 5.42 0.43
N VAL A 216 5.94 4.30 0.94
CA VAL A 216 6.38 3.15 0.15
C VAL A 216 5.36 2.03 0.28
N LEU A 217 4.80 1.61 -0.84
CA LEU A 217 4.07 0.36 -1.00
C LEU A 217 5.01 -0.66 -1.62
N GLN A 218 5.33 -1.74 -0.91
CA GLN A 218 6.31 -2.72 -1.35
C GLN A 218 5.82 -4.16 -1.20
N ASN A 219 6.28 -5.02 -2.11
CA ASN A 219 6.16 -6.46 -1.97
C ASN A 219 7.15 -6.96 -0.91
N VAL A 220 6.65 -7.58 0.15
CA VAL A 220 7.45 -8.19 1.23
C VAL A 220 7.25 -9.71 1.32
N GLY A 221 6.43 -10.27 0.44
CA GLY A 221 6.33 -11.70 0.25
C GLY A 221 7.57 -12.21 -0.49
N THR A 222 8.16 -13.34 -0.07
CA THR A 222 8.97 -14.13 -0.99
C THR A 222 8.06 -14.47 -2.17
N PRO A 223 8.52 -14.38 -3.45
CA PRO A 223 7.73 -14.84 -4.57
C PRO A 223 7.49 -16.34 -4.37
N PRO A 224 6.33 -16.73 -3.80
CA PRO A 224 6.14 -18.11 -3.37
C PRO A 224 5.81 -19.02 -4.54
N PHE A 225 5.58 -18.41 -5.74
CA PHE A 225 5.07 -19.15 -6.88
C PHE A 225 5.65 -18.60 -8.18
N PRO A 226 6.20 -19.47 -9.05
CA PRO A 226 6.73 -19.07 -10.35
C PRO A 226 5.70 -18.42 -11.28
N ASP A 227 4.40 -18.66 -11.02
CA ASP A 227 3.30 -18.17 -11.84
C ASP A 227 2.86 -16.74 -11.49
N PHE A 228 3.38 -16.16 -10.38
CA PHE A 228 3.03 -14.83 -9.94
C PHE A 228 4.23 -13.88 -10.01
N ASN A 229 4.12 -12.88 -10.84
CA ASN A 229 5.04 -11.76 -10.90
C ASN A 229 4.42 -10.58 -10.13
N GLY A 230 5.05 -10.17 -9.03
CA GLY A 230 4.68 -8.97 -8.30
C GLY A 230 5.44 -7.77 -8.85
N PHE A 231 4.77 -6.69 -9.12
CA PHE A 231 5.38 -5.41 -9.47
C PHE A 231 4.54 -4.25 -8.94
N ALA A 232 5.24 -3.16 -8.60
CA ALA A 232 4.63 -1.94 -8.15
C ALA A 232 4.67 -0.90 -9.26
N GLN A 233 3.62 -0.08 -9.35
CA GLN A 233 3.50 0.97 -10.35
C GLN A 233 2.80 2.18 -9.76
N THR A 234 3.06 3.34 -10.36
CA THR A 234 2.31 4.57 -10.07
C THR A 234 1.24 4.75 -11.14
N ILE A 235 0.03 5.09 -10.73
CA ILE A 235 -1.06 5.43 -11.64
C ILE A 235 -1.86 6.61 -11.10
N PRO A 236 -2.37 7.51 -11.94
CA PRO A 236 -3.37 8.48 -11.52
C PRO A 236 -4.76 7.82 -11.45
N GLY A 237 -5.54 8.17 -10.43
CA GLY A 237 -6.92 7.72 -10.28
C GLY A 237 -7.09 6.26 -9.85
N ILE A 238 -8.32 5.78 -9.92
CA ILE A 238 -8.73 4.45 -9.45
C ILE A 238 -8.30 3.37 -10.45
N VAL A 239 -7.75 2.26 -9.93
CA VAL A 239 -7.37 1.12 -10.74
C VAL A 239 -8.54 0.14 -10.95
N HIS A 240 -8.72 -0.32 -12.17
CA HIS A 240 -9.62 -1.41 -12.49
C HIS A 240 -8.86 -2.74 -12.47
N PRO A 241 -9.22 -3.72 -11.61
CA PRO A 241 -8.45 -4.95 -11.47
C PRO A 241 -8.29 -5.78 -12.75
N CYS A 242 -9.26 -5.73 -13.67
CA CYS A 242 -9.15 -6.42 -14.96
C CYS A 242 -8.29 -5.66 -16.00
N ASN A 243 -7.98 -4.41 -15.73
CA ASN A 243 -7.10 -3.60 -16.55
C ASN A 243 -6.12 -2.78 -15.67
N PRO A 244 -5.34 -3.43 -14.79
CA PRO A 244 -4.52 -2.74 -13.80
C PRO A 244 -3.33 -1.99 -14.42
N PHE A 245 -3.10 -2.16 -15.71
CA PHE A 245 -2.01 -1.51 -16.43
C PHE A 245 -2.47 -0.31 -17.26
N ALA A 246 -3.76 0.00 -17.26
CA ALA A 246 -4.26 1.21 -17.89
C ALA A 246 -3.69 2.43 -17.16
N ASN A 247 -3.13 3.36 -17.92
CA ASN A 247 -2.57 4.62 -17.41
C ASN A 247 -1.40 4.47 -16.40
N VAL A 248 -0.72 3.34 -16.43
CA VAL A 248 0.42 3.11 -15.54
C VAL A 248 1.66 3.82 -16.06
N SER A 249 2.32 4.59 -15.20
CA SER A 249 3.66 5.11 -15.42
C SER A 249 4.68 4.33 -14.60
N ARG A 250 5.86 4.10 -15.18
CA ARG A 250 7.04 3.53 -14.52
C ARG A 250 8.22 4.51 -14.50
N THR A 251 7.99 5.70 -15.00
CA THR A 251 8.96 6.79 -14.94
C THR A 251 8.68 7.64 -13.72
N VAL A 252 9.71 8.32 -13.23
CA VAL A 252 9.53 9.32 -12.18
C VAL A 252 8.56 10.38 -12.67
N GLU A 253 7.49 10.59 -11.93
CA GLU A 253 6.50 11.64 -12.15
C GLU A 253 6.60 12.68 -11.04
N VAL A 254 6.47 13.95 -11.38
CA VAL A 254 6.71 15.06 -10.46
C VAL A 254 5.50 15.98 -10.44
N GLY A 255 5.01 16.25 -9.23
CA GLY A 255 3.94 17.24 -9.02
C GLY A 255 2.60 16.83 -9.60
N VAL A 256 2.27 15.54 -9.57
CA VAL A 256 1.02 15.00 -10.08
C VAL A 256 0.12 14.48 -8.94
N ASP A 257 -1.16 14.47 -9.18
CA ASP A 257 -2.14 13.71 -8.39
C ASP A 257 -2.09 12.25 -8.86
N GLY A 258 -1.89 11.32 -7.94
CA GLY A 258 -1.65 9.92 -8.32
C GLY A 258 -1.73 8.93 -7.17
N SER A 259 -1.57 7.66 -7.52
CA SER A 259 -1.78 6.54 -6.60
C SER A 259 -0.67 5.51 -6.70
N LEU A 260 -0.46 4.74 -5.65
CA LEU A 260 0.42 3.59 -5.63
C LEU A 260 -0.38 2.31 -5.87
N VAL A 261 0.17 1.42 -6.69
CA VAL A 261 -0.44 0.13 -7.01
C VAL A 261 0.59 -0.98 -6.93
N MET A 262 0.21 -2.07 -6.29
CA MET A 262 0.90 -3.35 -6.35
C MET A 262 0.03 -4.36 -7.09
N ASN A 263 0.55 -4.92 -8.18
CA ASN A 263 -0.15 -5.88 -8.99
C ASN A 263 0.50 -7.26 -8.92
N TYR A 264 -0.34 -8.29 -8.84
CA TYR A 264 0.08 -9.69 -8.94
C TYR A 264 -0.78 -10.37 -10.02
N GLN A 265 -0.14 -11.18 -10.84
CA GLN A 265 -0.86 -11.95 -11.86
C GLN A 265 -0.43 -13.41 -11.82
N GLY A 266 -1.34 -14.31 -12.19
CA GLY A 266 -1.05 -15.72 -12.32
C GLY A 266 -2.30 -16.59 -12.23
N THR A 267 -2.13 -17.88 -11.97
CA THR A 267 -3.24 -18.84 -11.88
C THR A 267 -3.34 -19.40 -10.47
N ILE A 268 -4.53 -19.39 -9.90
CA ILE A 268 -4.85 -20.09 -8.66
C ILE A 268 -5.53 -21.41 -9.01
N PRO A 269 -4.92 -22.57 -8.68
CA PRO A 269 -5.51 -23.87 -8.96
C PRO A 269 -6.87 -24.04 -8.28
N LYS A 270 -7.67 -24.94 -8.81
CA LYS A 270 -8.97 -25.32 -8.24
C LYS A 270 -8.85 -25.65 -6.76
N LYS A 271 -9.76 -25.13 -5.95
CA LYS A 271 -9.84 -25.32 -4.49
C LYS A 271 -8.59 -24.90 -3.71
N ALA A 272 -7.57 -24.32 -4.36
CA ALA A 272 -6.35 -23.85 -3.74
C ALA A 272 -6.44 -22.38 -3.33
N ALA A 273 -5.44 -21.93 -2.57
CA ALA A 273 -5.27 -20.54 -2.17
C ALA A 273 -3.83 -20.10 -2.42
N LYS A 274 -3.67 -18.81 -2.67
CA LYS A 274 -2.37 -18.13 -2.81
C LYS A 274 -2.32 -16.91 -1.89
N THR A 275 -1.18 -16.66 -1.27
CA THR A 275 -0.98 -15.52 -0.36
C THR A 275 -0.01 -14.53 -0.99
N PHE A 276 -0.39 -13.27 -0.97
CA PHE A 276 0.39 -12.12 -1.41
C PHE A 276 0.60 -11.21 -0.21
N THR A 277 1.79 -10.68 -0.04
CA THR A 277 2.08 -9.86 1.12
C THR A 277 2.75 -8.56 0.69
N ILE A 278 2.14 -7.46 1.10
CA ILE A 278 2.67 -6.11 0.92
C ILE A 278 2.95 -5.44 2.26
N SER A 279 3.67 -4.35 2.21
CA SER A 279 3.87 -3.45 3.34
C SER A 279 3.70 -2.00 2.91
N TYR A 280 3.02 -1.23 3.74
CA TYR A 280 3.04 0.23 3.73
C TYR A 280 4.08 0.71 4.74
N LYS A 281 4.97 1.58 4.32
CA LYS A 281 6.03 2.15 5.17
C LYS A 281 6.21 3.63 4.84
N GLY A 282 6.35 4.48 5.86
CA GLY A 282 6.79 5.86 5.68
C GLY A 282 8.25 5.94 5.19
N LEU A 283 8.55 6.96 4.40
CA LEU A 283 9.90 7.35 4.00
C LEU A 283 10.58 8.14 5.11
#